data_15347b1cb94ba2e0a52493f560239a11
#
_entry.id   15347b1cb94ba2e0a52493f560239a11
#
_cell.length_a   1.000
_cell.length_b   1.000
_cell.length_c   1.000
_cell.angle_alpha   90.00
_cell.angle_beta   90.00
_cell.angle_gamma   90.00
#
_symmetry.space_group_name_H-M   'P 1'
#
loop_
_entity.id
_entity.type
_entity.pdbx_description
1 polymer ?
#
loop_
_entity_poly.entity_id
_entity_poly.type
_entity_poly.pdbx_seq_one_letter_code
_entity_poly.pdbx_strand_id
1 'polypeptide(L)'
;MSMNVRKMFAPLPSGYVPELRRQAWGRFFGRGIQAARNEAGMSIEEAAGLSGMQVSEWMAIEDGHVPQEVDRLRAMAAAMEISYDKLLNMALLCREAWEL
;
A
#
# COMPACT_ATOMS: atom_id res chain seq x y z
N MET A 1 -13.03 28.86 -10.31
CA MET A 1 -13.07 28.58 -11.73
C MET A 1 -12.21 27.38 -12.07
N SER A 2 -12.77 26.48 -12.86
CA SER A 2 -12.09 25.23 -13.20
C SER A 2 -10.78 25.45 -13.94
N MET A 3 -10.70 26.50 -14.74
CA MET A 3 -9.47 26.84 -15.46
C MET A 3 -8.30 27.12 -14.54
N ASN A 4 -8.54 27.79 -13.43
CA ASN A 4 -7.49 28.14 -12.49
C ASN A 4 -6.97 26.88 -11.78
N VAL A 5 -7.85 25.96 -11.46
CA VAL A 5 -7.47 24.68 -10.87
C VAL A 5 -6.57 23.90 -11.82
N ARG A 6 -6.93 23.85 -13.11
CA ARG A 6 -6.10 23.19 -14.11
C ARG A 6 -4.73 23.81 -14.23
N LYS A 7 -4.67 25.14 -14.24
CA LYS A 7 -3.40 25.84 -14.35
C LYS A 7 -2.52 25.60 -13.15
N MET A 8 -3.10 25.39 -11.98
CA MET A 8 -2.33 25.09 -10.79
C MET A 8 -1.62 23.76 -10.88
N PHE A 9 -2.23 22.78 -11.55
CA PHE A 9 -1.65 21.45 -11.67
C PHE A 9 -0.86 21.24 -12.96
N ALA A 10 -1.19 21.98 -14.02
CA ALA A 10 -0.54 21.84 -15.31
C ALA A 10 0.96 22.09 -15.29
N PRO A 11 1.49 23.04 -14.50
CA PRO A 11 2.93 23.29 -14.47
C PRO A 11 3.75 22.19 -13.84
N LEU A 12 3.11 21.26 -13.11
CA LEU A 12 3.86 20.18 -12.47
C LEU A 12 4.44 19.23 -13.51
N PRO A 13 5.71 18.83 -13.36
CA PRO A 13 6.30 17.88 -14.29
C PRO A 13 5.50 16.58 -14.32
N SER A 14 5.34 16.01 -15.50
CA SER A 14 4.54 14.81 -15.69
C SER A 14 5.01 13.63 -14.85
N GLY A 15 6.30 13.53 -14.55
CA GLY A 15 6.85 12.48 -13.70
C GLY A 15 6.72 12.75 -12.21
N TYR A 16 6.52 13.99 -11.85
CA TYR A 16 6.51 14.41 -10.45
C TYR A 16 5.21 14.03 -9.74
N VAL A 17 4.06 14.30 -10.36
CA VAL A 17 2.75 14.04 -9.76
C VAL A 17 2.50 12.54 -9.56
N PRO A 18 2.78 11.68 -10.55
CA PRO A 18 2.65 10.23 -10.35
C PRO A 18 3.53 9.72 -9.22
N GLU A 19 4.75 10.23 -9.09
CA GLU A 19 5.64 9.79 -8.01
C GLU A 19 5.10 10.17 -6.63
N LEU A 20 4.59 11.38 -6.48
CA LEU A 20 3.99 11.81 -5.22
C LEU A 20 2.76 10.99 -4.87
N ARG A 21 1.93 10.68 -5.87
CA ARG A 21 0.76 9.83 -5.66
C ARG A 21 1.16 8.43 -5.23
N ARG A 22 2.17 7.89 -5.88
CA ARG A 22 2.68 6.56 -5.55
C ARG A 22 3.13 6.50 -4.11
N GLN A 23 3.90 7.49 -3.66
CA GLN A 23 4.36 7.57 -2.28
C GLN A 23 3.20 7.70 -1.30
N ALA A 24 2.23 8.57 -1.61
CA ALA A 24 1.08 8.80 -0.75
C ALA A 24 0.23 7.55 -0.59
N TRP A 25 -0.07 6.87 -1.69
CA TRP A 25 -0.86 5.65 -1.66
C TRP A 25 -0.10 4.50 -1.03
N GLY A 26 1.20 4.43 -1.25
CA GLY A 26 2.05 3.43 -0.61
C GLY A 26 2.02 3.57 0.90
N ARG A 27 2.14 4.79 1.40
CA ARG A 27 2.06 5.06 2.84
C ARG A 27 0.68 4.73 3.39
N PHE A 28 -0.36 5.05 2.65
CA PHE A 28 -1.73 4.72 3.03
C PHE A 28 -1.89 3.20 3.19
N PHE A 29 -1.42 2.46 2.20
CA PHE A 29 -1.44 1.00 2.24
C PHE A 29 -0.66 0.48 3.44
N GLY A 30 0.56 0.96 3.63
CA GLY A 30 1.43 0.55 4.73
C GLY A 30 0.84 0.80 6.10
N ARG A 31 0.18 1.96 6.28
CA ARG A 31 -0.50 2.28 7.53
C ARG A 31 -1.69 1.37 7.78
N GLY A 32 -2.41 1.03 6.71
CA GLY A 32 -3.52 0.08 6.81
C GLY A 32 -3.04 -1.30 7.25
N ILE A 33 -1.91 -1.75 6.71
CA ILE A 33 -1.29 -3.02 7.10
C ILE A 33 -0.85 -2.97 8.56
N GLN A 34 -0.20 -1.90 8.96
CA GLN A 34 0.25 -1.73 10.35
C GLN A 34 -0.93 -1.77 11.31
N ALA A 35 -2.01 -1.07 10.97
CA ALA A 35 -3.21 -1.05 11.81
C ALA A 35 -3.83 -2.44 11.92
N ALA A 36 -3.94 -3.17 10.81
CA ALA A 36 -4.48 -4.53 10.80
C ALA A 36 -3.62 -5.47 11.63
N ARG A 37 -2.30 -5.36 11.51
CA ARG A 37 -1.37 -6.16 12.30
C ARG A 37 -1.52 -5.87 13.79
N ASN A 38 -1.60 -4.61 14.16
CA ASN A 38 -1.80 -4.20 15.55
C ASN A 38 -3.12 -4.69 16.11
N GLU A 39 -4.20 -4.61 15.33
CA GLU A 39 -5.50 -5.13 15.72
C GLU A 39 -5.47 -6.64 15.94
N ALA A 40 -4.70 -7.35 15.15
CA ALA A 40 -4.52 -8.79 15.29
C ALA A 40 -3.60 -9.16 16.46
N GLY A 41 -2.99 -8.16 17.12
CA GLY A 41 -2.10 -8.39 18.24
C GLY A 41 -0.77 -9.02 17.86
N MET A 42 -0.31 -8.80 16.64
CA MET A 42 0.89 -9.43 16.13
C MET A 42 2.08 -8.48 16.11
N SER A 43 3.26 -9.03 16.38
CA SER A 43 4.52 -8.35 16.13
C SER A 43 4.81 -8.43 14.62
N ILE A 44 5.77 -7.61 14.17
CA ILE A 44 6.23 -7.67 12.78
C ILE A 44 6.79 -9.06 12.46
N GLU A 45 7.55 -9.63 13.39
CA GLU A 45 8.15 -10.96 13.23
C GLU A 45 7.09 -12.05 13.06
N GLU A 46 6.03 -11.97 13.85
CA GLU A 46 4.94 -12.93 13.76
C GLU A 46 4.19 -12.81 12.42
N ALA A 47 3.86 -11.60 12.04
CA ALA A 47 3.14 -11.35 10.79
C ALA A 47 3.97 -11.78 9.59
N ALA A 48 5.24 -11.43 9.58
CA ALA A 48 6.15 -11.82 8.50
C ALA A 48 6.28 -13.33 8.41
N GLY A 49 6.49 -13.99 9.56
CA GLY A 49 6.64 -15.44 9.61
C GLY A 49 5.40 -16.17 9.09
N LEU A 50 4.23 -15.74 9.52
CA LEU A 50 2.95 -16.33 9.08
C LEU A 50 2.69 -16.11 7.59
N SER A 51 3.24 -15.04 7.04
CA SER A 51 3.07 -14.71 5.62
C SER A 51 4.16 -15.30 4.74
N GLY A 52 5.12 -16.03 5.32
CA GLY A 52 6.23 -16.57 4.56
C GLY A 52 7.20 -15.51 4.06
N MET A 53 7.29 -14.39 4.76
CA MET A 53 8.16 -13.27 4.38
C MET A 53 9.26 -13.08 5.40
N GLN A 54 10.31 -12.41 4.95
CA GLN A 54 11.34 -11.92 5.88
C GLN A 54 10.84 -10.66 6.58
N VAL A 55 11.36 -10.41 7.76
CA VAL A 55 11.00 -9.22 8.54
C VAL A 55 11.27 -7.95 7.75
N SER A 56 12.38 -7.90 7.03
CA SER A 56 12.74 -6.74 6.21
C SER A 56 11.71 -6.46 5.12
N GLU A 57 11.15 -7.51 4.53
CA GLU A 57 10.09 -7.35 3.52
C GLU A 57 8.82 -6.78 4.14
N TRP A 58 8.42 -7.30 5.29
CA TRP A 58 7.24 -6.79 5.97
C TRP A 58 7.41 -5.34 6.39
N MET A 59 8.58 -4.98 6.92
CA MET A 59 8.89 -3.61 7.30
C MET A 59 8.79 -2.67 6.10
N ALA A 60 9.30 -3.10 4.94
CA ALA A 60 9.23 -2.30 3.72
C ALA A 60 7.77 -2.06 3.31
N ILE A 61 6.90 -3.05 3.48
CA ILE A 61 5.48 -2.93 3.16
C ILE A 61 4.81 -1.88 4.07
N GLU A 62 5.06 -1.94 5.36
CA GLU A 62 4.50 -0.95 6.29
C GLU A 62 5.06 0.44 6.02
N ASP A 63 6.24 0.51 5.43
CA ASP A 63 6.89 1.76 5.08
C ASP A 63 6.48 2.31 3.71
N GLY A 64 5.62 1.62 3.00
CA GLY A 64 5.02 2.12 1.77
C GLY A 64 5.26 1.30 0.51
N HIS A 65 5.95 0.18 0.61
CA HIS A 65 6.18 -0.70 -0.55
C HIS A 65 4.99 -1.64 -0.73
N VAL A 66 4.16 -1.37 -1.74
CA VAL A 66 2.94 -2.15 -1.98
C VAL A 66 3.30 -3.41 -2.78
N PRO A 67 2.99 -4.61 -2.23
CA PRO A 67 3.22 -5.84 -2.97
C PRO A 67 2.35 -5.91 -4.22
N GLN A 68 2.89 -6.45 -5.29
CA GLN A 68 2.16 -6.61 -6.55
C GLN A 68 1.74 -8.06 -6.79
N GLU A 69 2.28 -8.99 -6.04
CA GLU A 69 1.99 -10.42 -6.22
C GLU A 69 0.73 -10.81 -5.44
N VAL A 70 -0.21 -11.44 -6.14
CA VAL A 70 -1.48 -11.89 -5.57
C VAL A 70 -1.24 -12.86 -4.41
N ASP A 71 -0.31 -13.79 -4.59
CA ASP A 71 -0.01 -14.79 -3.56
C ASP A 71 0.48 -14.15 -2.27
N ARG A 72 1.28 -13.09 -2.40
CA ARG A 72 1.80 -12.38 -1.24
C ARG A 72 0.68 -11.65 -0.49
N LEU A 73 -0.20 -10.99 -1.23
CA LEU A 73 -1.35 -10.31 -0.64
C LEU A 73 -2.29 -11.30 0.05
N ARG A 74 -2.49 -12.47 -0.56
CA ARG A 74 -3.34 -13.51 0.00
C ARG A 74 -2.75 -14.05 1.30
N ALA A 75 -1.44 -14.28 1.33
CA ALA A 75 -0.75 -14.74 2.53
C ALA A 75 -0.85 -13.73 3.66
N MET A 76 -0.70 -12.44 3.35
CA MET A 76 -0.82 -11.36 4.33
C MET A 76 -2.23 -11.30 4.92
N ALA A 77 -3.25 -11.38 4.07
CA ALA A 77 -4.65 -11.36 4.52
C ALA A 77 -4.93 -12.52 5.47
N ALA A 78 -4.48 -13.72 5.11
CA ALA A 78 -4.65 -14.90 5.94
C ALA A 78 -3.94 -14.74 7.29
N ALA A 79 -2.72 -14.23 7.29
CA ALA A 79 -1.93 -14.03 8.50
C ALA A 79 -2.63 -13.08 9.48
N MET A 80 -3.19 -12.00 8.97
CA MET A 80 -3.86 -10.97 9.79
C MET A 80 -5.34 -11.24 10.00
N GLU A 81 -5.87 -12.31 9.42
CA GLU A 81 -7.29 -12.68 9.51
C GLU A 81 -8.21 -11.58 9.00
N ILE A 82 -7.83 -10.94 7.91
CA ILE A 82 -8.64 -9.91 7.26
C ILE A 82 -9.07 -10.40 5.88
N SER A 83 -10.07 -9.71 5.32
CA SER A 83 -10.58 -10.05 3.99
C SER A 83 -9.52 -9.83 2.92
N TYR A 84 -9.27 -10.86 2.12
CA TYR A 84 -8.38 -10.74 0.98
C TYR A 84 -8.89 -9.70 -0.02
N ASP A 85 -10.21 -9.68 -0.25
CA ASP A 85 -10.80 -8.72 -1.20
C ASP A 85 -10.54 -7.28 -0.76
N LYS A 86 -10.63 -7.01 0.52
CA LYS A 86 -10.36 -5.68 1.06
C LYS A 86 -8.89 -5.29 0.83
N LEU A 87 -7.99 -6.22 1.13
CA LEU A 87 -6.57 -5.98 0.95
C LEU A 87 -6.21 -5.82 -0.53
N LEU A 88 -6.79 -6.66 -1.38
CA LEU A 88 -6.59 -6.58 -2.82
C LEU A 88 -7.07 -5.24 -3.36
N ASN A 89 -8.24 -4.78 -2.94
CA ASN A 89 -8.77 -3.49 -3.38
C ASN A 89 -7.85 -2.34 -2.98
N MET A 90 -7.29 -2.38 -1.78
CA MET A 90 -6.34 -1.36 -1.35
C MET A 90 -5.10 -1.34 -2.24
N ALA A 91 -4.58 -2.52 -2.57
CA ALA A 91 -3.40 -2.62 -3.44
C ALA A 91 -3.71 -2.16 -4.87
N LEU A 92 -4.89 -2.49 -5.38
CA LEU A 92 -5.32 -2.07 -6.71
C LEU A 92 -5.50 -0.56 -6.81
N LEU A 93 -6.05 0.07 -5.78
CA LEU A 93 -6.17 1.52 -5.73
C LEU A 93 -4.80 2.18 -5.82
N CYS A 94 -3.82 1.63 -5.13
CA CYS A 94 -2.45 2.12 -5.22
C CYS A 94 -1.90 2.00 -6.64
N ARG A 95 -2.16 0.86 -7.27
CA ARG A 95 -1.71 0.60 -8.63
C ARG A 95 -2.34 1.57 -9.63
N GLU A 96 -3.65 1.79 -9.51
CA GLU A 96 -4.35 2.73 -10.38
C GLU A 96 -3.80 4.14 -10.24
N ALA A 97 -3.45 4.55 -9.02
CA ALA A 97 -2.84 5.84 -8.78
C ALA A 97 -1.49 5.96 -9.48
N TRP A 98 -0.77 4.86 -9.64
CA TRP A 98 0.51 4.86 -10.34
C TRP A 98 0.35 5.06 -11.84
N GLU A 99 -0.73 4.56 -12.40
CA GLU A 99 -0.97 4.62 -13.84
C GLU A 99 -1.58 5.94 -14.30
N LEU A 100 -2.11 6.71 -13.39
CA LEU A 100 -2.67 8.02 -13.70
C LEU A 100 -1.60 9.10 -13.77
#